data_5cf4c552d33bb4dc5a3fc9de12d7f4bb
#
_entry.id   5cf4c552d33bb4dc5a3fc9de12d7f4bb
#
_cell.length_a   1.000
_cell.length_b   1.000
_cell.length_c   1.000
_cell.angle_alpha   90.00
_cell.angle_beta   90.00
_cell.angle_gamma   90.00
#
_symmetry.space_group_name_H-M   'P 1'
#
loop_
_entity.id
_entity.type
_entity.pdbx_description
1 polymer ?
#
loop_
_entity_poly.entity_id
_entity_poly.type
_entity_poly.pdbx_seq_one_letter_code
_entity_poly.pdbx_strand_id
1 'polypeptide(L)'
;FRHDRNSIKNTEFLAFSRRCDIPNWCYDCKGTEAMNTRTPVEWRISNDFIPYPNAVTEMEERVAGISSGHSDEQVWMVQHPPLYTAGTSADDADLLDAHKFPVFQAGRGGEFTYHGPGQRVGYVMMDINQRGRDIRRFVRDLEEWMIVTLATFGVNGERREGRVGIWVDRGRHGGLPGQEDKIAAIGVRLRRWVSFHGVSLNICPDLSHYDGIVPCGISQHGVTSLRDLGVDATVEDVDIALKESFETVFGRSTVIPTGVS
;
A
#
# COMPACT_ATOMS: atom_id res chain seq x y z
N PHE A 1 -2.35 -44.64 -54.33
CA PHE A 1 -0.90 -44.79 -54.57
C PHE A 1 -0.13 -43.87 -53.64
N ARG A 2 0.64 -44.47 -52.68
CA ARG A 2 1.83 -44.00 -51.94
C ARG A 2 1.72 -42.67 -51.24
N HIS A 3 1.67 -42.68 -49.92
CA HIS A 3 2.80 -42.65 -48.97
C HIS A 3 3.79 -41.50 -49.24
N ASP A 4 3.85 -40.54 -48.36
CA ASP A 4 5.05 -40.39 -47.55
C ASP A 4 4.82 -39.59 -46.27
N ARG A 5 5.56 -40.01 -45.23
CA ARG A 5 5.54 -39.50 -43.83
C ARG A 5 6.62 -38.47 -43.64
N ASN A 6 6.46 -37.76 -42.55
CA ASN A 6 7.47 -37.03 -41.77
C ASN A 6 7.81 -35.60 -42.17
N SER A 7 7.42 -34.66 -41.34
CA SER A 7 8.45 -33.99 -40.54
C SER A 7 7.85 -33.09 -39.49
N ILE A 8 8.04 -33.46 -38.23
CA ILE A 8 7.89 -32.63 -37.06
C ILE A 8 9.07 -31.66 -37.08
N LYS A 9 8.82 -30.35 -37.11
CA LYS A 9 9.84 -29.37 -36.72
C LYS A 9 9.22 -28.20 -35.92
N ASN A 10 9.61 -28.18 -34.65
CA ASN A 10 9.94 -27.05 -33.81
C ASN A 10 8.94 -25.89 -33.75
N THR A 11 8.18 -25.92 -32.67
CA THR A 11 7.57 -24.78 -32.06
C THR A 11 8.69 -23.94 -31.39
N GLU A 12 9.12 -22.89 -32.05
CA GLU A 12 10.00 -21.88 -31.42
C GLU A 12 9.17 -21.08 -30.40
N PHE A 13 9.52 -21.26 -29.15
CA PHE A 13 9.14 -20.38 -28.05
C PHE A 13 9.83 -19.01 -28.27
N LEU A 14 9.10 -18.05 -28.81
CA LEU A 14 9.51 -16.66 -28.80
C LEU A 14 9.47 -16.14 -27.38
N ALA A 15 10.61 -16.18 -26.72
CA ALA A 15 10.87 -15.46 -25.49
C ALA A 15 10.75 -13.95 -25.75
N PHE A 16 9.65 -13.36 -25.35
CA PHE A 16 9.46 -11.91 -25.32
C PHE A 16 10.25 -11.34 -24.16
N SER A 17 11.55 -11.09 -24.39
CA SER A 17 12.38 -10.27 -23.52
C SER A 17 11.93 -8.80 -23.66
N ARG A 18 10.94 -8.39 -22.88
CA ARG A 18 10.71 -6.98 -22.64
C ARG A 18 11.77 -6.52 -21.64
N ARG A 19 12.76 -5.79 -22.12
CA ARG A 19 13.64 -4.97 -21.28
C ARG A 19 12.74 -3.96 -20.57
N CYS A 20 12.54 -4.16 -19.27
CA CYS A 20 12.07 -3.09 -18.40
C CYS A 20 13.20 -2.05 -18.36
N ASP A 21 12.92 -0.84 -18.84
CA ASP A 21 13.78 0.32 -18.59
C ASP A 21 13.73 0.64 -17.11
N ILE A 22 14.65 0.05 -16.35
CA ILE A 22 14.89 0.40 -14.96
C ILE A 22 15.63 1.74 -14.96
N PRO A 23 15.16 2.76 -14.24
CA PRO A 23 15.83 4.06 -14.21
C PRO A 23 17.27 3.94 -13.71
N ASN A 24 18.18 4.55 -14.41
CA ASN A 24 19.64 4.46 -14.36
C ASN A 24 20.30 5.11 -13.12
N TRP A 25 19.72 5.02 -11.91
CA TRP A 25 20.29 5.64 -10.71
C TRP A 25 20.92 4.66 -9.69
N CYS A 26 21.04 3.39 -10.04
CA CYS A 26 21.57 2.34 -9.15
C CYS A 26 22.96 1.79 -9.51
N TYR A 27 23.67 2.34 -10.50
CA TYR A 27 25.02 1.87 -10.82
C TYR A 27 26.06 2.92 -10.47
N ASP A 28 26.80 2.66 -9.40
CA ASP A 28 28.15 3.20 -9.26
C ASP A 28 29.05 2.48 -10.28
N CYS A 29 29.73 3.25 -11.15
CA CYS A 29 30.53 2.75 -12.27
C CYS A 29 31.79 1.95 -11.84
N LYS A 30 31.85 1.40 -10.65
CA LYS A 30 32.98 0.61 -10.13
C LYS A 30 32.70 -0.88 -9.90
N GLY A 31 31.56 -1.40 -10.36
CA GLY A 31 31.35 -2.86 -10.47
C GLY A 31 31.36 -3.65 -9.15
N THR A 32 31.21 -2.99 -8.01
CA THR A 32 30.92 -3.64 -6.75
C THR A 32 29.45 -3.41 -6.44
N GLU A 33 28.66 -4.50 -6.37
CA GLU A 33 27.35 -4.46 -5.72
C GLU A 33 27.56 -3.86 -4.33
N ALA A 34 27.19 -2.59 -4.15
CA ALA A 34 27.09 -2.01 -2.84
C ALA A 34 25.98 -2.78 -2.13
N MET A 35 26.37 -3.83 -1.40
CA MET A 35 25.46 -4.49 -0.46
C MET A 35 24.83 -3.39 0.37
N ASN A 36 23.51 -3.24 0.26
CA ASN A 36 22.75 -2.32 1.08
C ASN A 36 22.96 -2.71 2.55
N THR A 37 23.93 -2.06 3.20
CA THR A 37 24.38 -2.38 4.57
C THR A 37 23.36 -1.90 5.62
N ARG A 38 22.20 -1.41 5.21
CA ARG A 38 21.16 -0.98 6.14
C ARG A 38 20.53 -2.19 6.79
N THR A 39 20.24 -2.11 8.08
CA THR A 39 19.50 -3.12 8.84
C THR A 39 18.19 -3.46 8.10
N PRO A 40 17.85 -4.74 7.95
CA PRO A 40 16.55 -5.14 7.39
C PRO A 40 15.39 -4.46 8.10
N VAL A 41 14.31 -4.19 7.38
CA VAL A 41 13.08 -3.65 7.96
C VAL A 41 12.30 -4.80 8.59
N GLU A 42 11.88 -4.64 9.83
CA GLU A 42 11.02 -5.62 10.50
C GLU A 42 9.67 -5.68 9.80
N TRP A 43 9.27 -6.87 9.35
CA TRP A 43 7.98 -7.11 8.70
C TRP A 43 7.07 -7.88 9.62
N ARG A 44 6.06 -7.21 10.17
CA ARG A 44 5.11 -7.79 11.11
C ARG A 44 3.73 -7.90 10.49
N ILE A 45 3.08 -9.04 10.69
CA ILE A 45 1.70 -9.28 10.29
C ILE A 45 0.89 -9.64 11.53
N SER A 46 -0.24 -8.95 11.74
CA SER A 46 -1.24 -9.33 12.72
C SER A 46 -2.44 -9.94 12.02
N ASN A 47 -2.82 -11.15 12.44
CA ASN A 47 -3.95 -11.89 11.88
C ASN A 47 -5.28 -11.46 12.52
N ASP A 48 -5.25 -11.05 13.78
CA ASP A 48 -6.41 -10.54 14.50
C ASP A 48 -6.72 -9.09 14.14
N PHE A 49 -7.98 -8.68 14.34
CA PHE A 49 -8.35 -7.27 14.25
C PHE A 49 -7.78 -6.48 15.42
N ILE A 50 -6.94 -5.50 15.11
CA ILE A 50 -6.30 -4.65 16.12
C ILE A 50 -7.16 -3.42 16.40
N PRO A 51 -7.63 -3.19 17.64
CA PRO A 51 -8.30 -1.95 18.00
C PRO A 51 -7.41 -0.73 17.68
N TYR A 52 -7.98 0.28 17.02
CA TYR A 52 -7.21 1.44 16.54
C TYR A 52 -6.41 2.16 17.64
N PRO A 53 -6.96 2.40 18.87
CA PRO A 53 -6.18 3.02 19.94
C PRO A 53 -4.93 2.21 20.31
N ASN A 54 -5.05 0.87 20.32
CA ASN A 54 -3.91 -0.01 20.64
C ASN A 54 -2.83 0.11 19.57
N ALA A 55 -3.23 0.12 18.30
CA ALA A 55 -2.29 0.30 17.19
C ALA A 55 -1.57 1.66 17.26
N VAL A 56 -2.28 2.73 17.63
CA VAL A 56 -1.68 4.06 17.80
C VAL A 56 -0.64 4.07 18.91
N THR A 57 -0.95 3.47 20.07
CA THR A 57 -0.01 3.37 21.20
C THR A 57 1.26 2.63 20.77
N GLU A 58 1.10 1.49 20.13
CA GLU A 58 2.23 0.67 19.69
C GLU A 58 3.09 1.37 18.62
N MET A 59 2.43 2.07 17.67
CA MET A 59 3.17 2.88 16.69
C MET A 59 3.95 4.01 17.37
N GLU A 60 3.38 4.69 18.37
CA GLU A 60 4.07 5.78 19.07
C GLU A 60 5.30 5.29 19.83
N GLU A 61 5.21 4.13 20.46
CA GLU A 61 6.33 3.48 21.13
C GLU A 61 7.43 3.09 20.13
N ARG A 62 7.05 2.45 19.02
CA ARG A 62 8.01 2.06 17.97
C ARG A 62 8.70 3.29 17.37
N VAL A 63 7.96 4.33 17.02
CA VAL A 63 8.52 5.59 16.48
C VAL A 63 9.46 6.26 17.46
N ALA A 64 9.14 6.25 18.75
CA ALA A 64 10.03 6.77 19.79
C ALA A 64 11.34 5.95 19.86
N GLY A 65 11.24 4.61 19.80
CA GLY A 65 12.37 3.71 19.76
C GLY A 65 13.27 3.91 18.55
N ILE A 66 12.71 4.01 17.33
CA ILE A 66 13.46 4.29 16.11
C ILE A 66 14.16 5.66 16.21
N SER A 67 13.44 6.69 16.66
CA SER A 67 13.99 8.05 16.79
C SER A 67 15.15 8.14 17.78
N SER A 68 15.20 7.26 18.78
CA SER A 68 16.28 7.18 19.77
C SER A 68 17.34 6.12 19.47
N GLY A 69 17.21 5.38 18.37
CA GLY A 69 18.12 4.33 17.95
C GLY A 69 18.03 3.02 18.74
N HIS A 70 16.93 2.80 19.47
CA HIS A 70 16.70 1.59 20.29
C HIS A 70 15.80 0.55 19.59
N SER A 71 15.19 0.89 18.46
CA SER A 71 14.36 -0.01 17.69
C SER A 71 14.65 0.08 16.21
N ASP A 72 14.52 -1.03 15.51
CA ASP A 72 14.62 -1.09 14.05
C ASP A 72 13.39 -0.52 13.37
N GLU A 73 13.52 -0.11 12.10
CA GLU A 73 12.41 0.27 11.24
C GLU A 73 11.43 -0.89 11.08
N GLN A 74 10.13 -0.60 11.01
CA GLN A 74 9.10 -1.63 10.93
C GLN A 74 8.01 -1.26 9.92
N VAL A 75 7.56 -2.28 9.17
CA VAL A 75 6.26 -2.28 8.49
C VAL A 75 5.35 -3.25 9.24
N TRP A 76 4.20 -2.76 9.68
CA TRP A 76 3.24 -3.55 10.43
C TRP A 76 1.92 -3.63 9.68
N MET A 77 1.57 -4.84 9.22
CA MET A 77 0.35 -5.14 8.48
C MET A 77 -0.76 -5.55 9.44
N VAL A 78 -1.88 -4.83 9.43
CA VAL A 78 -3.03 -5.06 10.31
C VAL A 78 -4.35 -4.99 9.55
N GLN A 79 -5.42 -5.45 10.20
CA GLN A 79 -6.80 -5.07 9.94
C GLN A 79 -7.39 -4.48 11.20
N HIS A 80 -8.38 -3.60 11.06
CA HIS A 80 -9.11 -3.02 12.19
C HIS A 80 -10.55 -3.52 12.25
N PRO A 81 -11.21 -3.48 13.43
CA PRO A 81 -12.66 -3.44 13.47
C PRO A 81 -13.19 -2.22 12.69
N PRO A 82 -14.47 -2.21 12.26
CA PRO A 82 -15.04 -1.08 11.53
C PRO A 82 -14.92 0.25 12.29
N LEU A 83 -14.33 1.27 11.66
CA LEU A 83 -14.15 2.60 12.23
C LEU A 83 -13.91 3.67 11.15
N TYR A 84 -14.08 4.94 11.53
CA TYR A 84 -13.63 6.09 10.76
C TYR A 84 -12.43 6.76 11.42
N THR A 85 -11.52 7.29 10.60
CA THR A 85 -10.46 8.18 11.08
C THR A 85 -10.54 9.52 10.38
N ALA A 86 -10.44 10.61 11.17
CA ALA A 86 -10.32 11.97 10.67
C ALA A 86 -8.83 12.34 10.62
N GLY A 87 -8.32 12.71 9.45
CA GLY A 87 -6.99 13.27 9.28
C GLY A 87 -6.95 14.76 9.62
N THR A 88 -5.77 15.37 9.50
CA THR A 88 -5.57 16.78 9.86
C THR A 88 -6.28 17.80 8.96
N SER A 89 -6.78 17.36 7.80
CA SER A 89 -7.53 18.17 6.84
C SER A 89 -9.02 17.80 6.80
N ALA A 90 -9.49 16.94 7.72
CA ALA A 90 -10.88 16.50 7.75
C ALA A 90 -11.81 17.68 8.09
N ASP A 91 -12.87 17.83 7.30
CA ASP A 91 -13.97 18.76 7.59
C ASP A 91 -15.11 17.96 8.25
N ASP A 92 -15.64 18.46 9.37
CA ASP A 92 -16.75 17.80 10.07
C ASP A 92 -18.01 17.65 9.17
N ALA A 93 -18.16 18.50 8.16
CA ALA A 93 -19.23 18.39 7.17
C ALA A 93 -19.12 17.13 6.29
N ASP A 94 -17.95 16.53 6.19
CA ASP A 94 -17.69 15.31 5.44
C ASP A 94 -18.03 14.03 6.25
N LEU A 95 -18.40 14.16 7.53
CA LEU A 95 -18.90 13.06 8.35
C LEU A 95 -20.43 13.02 8.24
N LEU A 96 -20.94 12.23 7.29
CA LEU A 96 -22.37 12.16 6.96
C LEU A 96 -23.17 11.36 7.99
N ASP A 97 -22.57 10.32 8.59
CA ASP A 97 -23.20 9.51 9.64
C ASP A 97 -22.19 9.20 10.78
N ALA A 98 -22.19 10.08 11.78
CA ALA A 98 -21.32 9.96 12.96
C ALA A 98 -21.67 8.77 13.89
N HIS A 99 -22.83 8.12 13.68
CA HIS A 99 -23.29 7.01 14.51
C HIS A 99 -23.04 5.65 13.87
N LYS A 100 -22.63 5.60 12.60
CA LYS A 100 -22.40 4.34 11.89
C LYS A 100 -21.23 3.55 12.47
N PHE A 101 -20.11 4.22 12.78
CA PHE A 101 -18.92 3.60 13.36
C PHE A 101 -18.22 4.56 14.33
N PRO A 102 -17.35 4.04 15.25
CA PRO A 102 -16.48 4.89 16.05
C PRO A 102 -15.61 5.79 15.16
N VAL A 103 -15.44 7.06 15.59
CA VAL A 103 -14.63 8.07 14.89
C VAL A 103 -13.41 8.41 15.74
N PHE A 104 -12.21 8.34 15.15
CA PHE A 104 -10.96 8.66 15.83
C PHE A 104 -10.21 9.78 15.10
N GLN A 105 -9.65 10.71 15.87
CA GLN A 105 -8.71 11.72 15.35
C GLN A 105 -7.35 11.05 15.14
N ALA A 106 -6.84 11.05 13.90
CA ALA A 106 -5.68 10.24 13.53
C ALA A 106 -4.36 11.03 13.50
N GLY A 107 -4.37 12.35 13.45
CA GLY A 107 -3.15 13.17 13.34
C GLY A 107 -2.30 12.92 12.07
N ARG A 108 -2.68 11.99 11.18
CA ARG A 108 -2.11 11.83 9.84
C ARG A 108 -2.62 12.89 8.89
N GLY A 109 -1.92 13.12 7.79
CA GLY A 109 -2.44 13.95 6.71
C GLY A 109 -3.70 13.36 6.06
N GLY A 110 -4.43 14.22 5.32
CA GLY A 110 -5.66 13.87 4.62
C GLY A 110 -6.93 14.03 5.45
N GLU A 111 -8.03 13.56 4.92
CA GLU A 111 -9.40 13.77 5.37
C GLU A 111 -9.98 12.52 6.04
N PHE A 112 -11.33 12.37 6.07
CA PHE A 112 -11.96 11.16 6.58
C PHE A 112 -11.61 9.94 5.72
N THR A 113 -11.44 8.78 6.37
CA THR A 113 -11.39 7.48 5.71
C THR A 113 -12.01 6.41 6.61
N TYR A 114 -12.38 5.28 5.99
CA TYR A 114 -12.86 4.08 6.66
C TYR A 114 -11.72 3.07 6.81
N HIS A 115 -11.72 2.36 7.94
CA HIS A 115 -10.96 1.15 8.14
C HIS A 115 -11.87 0.04 8.66
N GLY A 116 -11.64 -1.19 8.21
CA GLY A 116 -12.44 -2.34 8.63
C GLY A 116 -12.00 -3.66 8.00
N PRO A 117 -12.73 -4.74 8.31
CA PRO A 117 -12.48 -6.07 7.76
C PRO A 117 -12.41 -6.07 6.23
N GLY A 118 -11.45 -6.80 5.68
CA GLY A 118 -11.22 -6.85 4.24
C GLY A 118 -10.38 -5.70 3.67
N GLN A 119 -9.95 -4.76 4.52
CA GLN A 119 -8.97 -3.74 4.16
C GLN A 119 -7.65 -4.03 4.86
N ARG A 120 -6.54 -4.12 4.12
CA ARG A 120 -5.21 -4.25 4.71
C ARG A 120 -4.61 -2.87 4.96
N VAL A 121 -4.25 -2.60 6.21
CA VAL A 121 -3.57 -1.37 6.63
C VAL A 121 -2.10 -1.68 6.88
N GLY A 122 -1.20 -0.94 6.24
CA GLY A 122 0.24 -1.03 6.45
C GLY A 122 0.76 0.21 7.19
N TYR A 123 1.14 0.03 8.45
CA TYR A 123 1.82 1.06 9.23
C TYR A 123 3.31 1.03 8.93
N VAL A 124 3.85 2.13 8.42
CA VAL A 124 5.22 2.24 7.93
C VAL A 124 6.01 3.16 8.85
N MET A 125 6.81 2.59 9.73
CA MET A 125 7.63 3.29 10.72
C MET A 125 9.09 3.26 10.30
N MET A 126 9.51 4.30 9.57
CA MET A 126 10.83 4.41 8.94
C MET A 126 11.49 5.76 9.23
N ASP A 127 12.82 5.77 9.36
CA ASP A 127 13.62 6.98 9.53
C ASP A 127 13.84 7.70 8.19
N ILE A 128 13.12 8.78 7.99
CA ILE A 128 13.19 9.61 6.78
C ILE A 128 14.48 10.46 6.75
N ASN A 129 15.19 10.64 7.89
CA ASN A 129 16.50 11.29 7.89
C ASN A 129 17.47 10.56 6.95
N GLN A 130 17.48 9.22 7.02
CA GLN A 130 18.34 8.38 6.21
C GLN A 130 17.92 8.35 4.73
N ARG A 131 16.78 8.97 4.39
CA ARG A 131 16.19 9.06 3.05
C ARG A 131 16.23 10.48 2.48
N GLY A 132 17.09 11.35 3.03
CA GLY A 132 17.27 12.72 2.55
C GLY A 132 16.21 13.70 3.01
N ARG A 133 15.37 13.38 4.00
CA ARG A 133 14.28 14.22 4.56
C ARG A 133 13.28 14.69 3.50
N ASP A 134 13.07 13.89 2.47
CA ASP A 134 12.12 14.20 1.40
C ASP A 134 10.80 13.45 1.62
N ILE A 135 9.83 14.15 2.22
CA ILE A 135 8.49 13.61 2.50
C ILE A 135 7.72 13.34 1.20
N ARG A 136 7.88 14.22 0.20
CA ARG A 136 7.15 14.06 -1.08
C ARG A 136 7.63 12.81 -1.80
N ARG A 137 8.94 12.59 -1.81
CA ARG A 137 9.52 11.36 -2.35
C ARG A 137 9.03 10.14 -1.58
N PHE A 138 9.01 10.20 -0.25
CA PHE A 138 8.52 9.08 0.58
C PHE A 138 7.06 8.73 0.28
N VAL A 139 6.18 9.74 0.15
CA VAL A 139 4.78 9.50 -0.25
C VAL A 139 4.71 8.88 -1.65
N ARG A 140 5.53 9.34 -2.60
CA ARG A 140 5.59 8.75 -3.94
C ARG A 140 6.09 7.30 -3.92
N ASP A 141 7.05 6.97 -3.05
CA ASP A 141 7.52 5.60 -2.88
C ASP A 141 6.41 4.71 -2.29
N LEU A 142 5.59 5.22 -1.36
CA LEU A 142 4.41 4.52 -0.83
C LEU A 142 3.34 4.31 -1.92
N GLU A 143 3.11 5.29 -2.78
CA GLU A 143 2.22 5.15 -3.93
C GLU A 143 2.76 4.11 -4.93
N GLU A 144 4.07 4.15 -5.23
CA GLU A 144 4.70 3.16 -6.10
C GLU A 144 4.56 1.76 -5.54
N TRP A 145 4.77 1.60 -4.24
CA TRP A 145 4.57 0.32 -3.56
C TRP A 145 3.17 -0.25 -3.82
N MET A 146 2.12 0.57 -3.66
CA MET A 146 0.76 0.12 -3.94
C MET A 146 0.53 -0.18 -5.42
N ILE A 147 1.10 0.61 -6.33
CA ILE A 147 1.00 0.37 -7.79
C ILE A 147 1.64 -0.95 -8.17
N VAL A 148 2.86 -1.21 -7.70
CA VAL A 148 3.57 -2.47 -7.97
C VAL A 148 2.82 -3.66 -7.37
N THR A 149 2.29 -3.53 -6.15
CA THR A 149 1.45 -4.56 -5.53
C THR A 149 0.20 -4.86 -6.37
N LEU A 150 -0.53 -3.84 -6.81
CA LEU A 150 -1.74 -4.02 -7.62
C LEU A 150 -1.45 -4.66 -8.97
N ALA A 151 -0.30 -4.35 -9.56
CA ALA A 151 0.13 -4.92 -10.84
C ALA A 151 0.31 -6.45 -10.77
N THR A 152 0.68 -7.03 -9.63
CA THR A 152 0.77 -8.49 -9.45
C THR A 152 -0.60 -9.18 -9.59
N PHE A 153 -1.67 -8.44 -9.36
CA PHE A 153 -3.06 -8.89 -9.49
C PHE A 153 -3.70 -8.46 -10.83
N GLY A 154 -2.89 -7.91 -11.76
CA GLY A 154 -3.39 -7.44 -13.06
C GLY A 154 -4.21 -6.13 -12.97
N VAL A 155 -4.18 -5.43 -11.85
CA VAL A 155 -4.88 -4.16 -11.67
C VAL A 155 -3.92 -3.01 -11.96
N ASN A 156 -4.32 -2.13 -12.88
CA ASN A 156 -3.55 -0.94 -13.23
C ASN A 156 -3.93 0.22 -12.28
N GLY A 157 -3.19 0.33 -11.17
CA GLY A 157 -3.29 1.45 -10.24
C GLY A 157 -2.51 2.66 -10.75
N GLU A 158 -3.06 3.85 -10.60
CA GLU A 158 -2.46 5.09 -11.12
C GLU A 158 -2.48 6.20 -10.07
N ARG A 159 -1.46 7.08 -10.13
CA ARG A 159 -1.46 8.35 -9.39
C ARG A 159 -2.34 9.37 -10.07
N ARG A 160 -2.87 10.31 -9.28
CA ARG A 160 -3.56 11.50 -9.80
C ARG A 160 -2.96 12.76 -9.20
N GLU A 161 -2.71 13.75 -10.05
CA GLU A 161 -2.17 15.01 -9.59
C GLU A 161 -3.12 15.69 -8.61
N GLY A 162 -2.60 16.15 -7.47
CA GLY A 162 -3.38 16.78 -6.41
C GLY A 162 -4.23 15.84 -5.56
N ARG A 163 -4.28 14.53 -5.87
CA ARG A 163 -5.11 13.55 -5.17
C ARG A 163 -4.28 12.37 -4.70
N VAL A 164 -3.68 12.46 -3.51
CA VAL A 164 -2.85 11.39 -2.93
C VAL A 164 -3.65 10.10 -2.76
N GLY A 165 -3.02 8.97 -3.14
CA GLY A 165 -3.62 7.64 -3.14
C GLY A 165 -3.57 7.00 -4.52
N ILE A 166 -4.09 5.77 -4.62
CA ILE A 166 -4.08 5.02 -5.87
C ILE A 166 -5.49 4.89 -6.42
N TRP A 167 -5.60 5.21 -7.68
CA TRP A 167 -6.85 5.32 -8.43
C TRP A 167 -6.89 4.30 -9.56
N VAL A 168 -8.08 3.79 -9.86
CA VAL A 168 -8.32 2.83 -10.94
C VAL A 168 -9.36 3.41 -11.90
N ASP A 169 -9.07 3.36 -13.20
CA ASP A 169 -10.03 3.65 -14.26
C ASP A 169 -11.04 2.50 -14.37
N ARG A 170 -12.29 2.77 -13.94
CA ARG A 170 -13.38 1.79 -13.95
C ARG A 170 -13.79 1.35 -15.36
N GLY A 171 -13.56 2.18 -16.37
CA GLY A 171 -13.84 1.82 -17.75
C GLY A 171 -13.10 0.57 -18.23
N ARG A 172 -11.97 0.24 -17.61
CA ARG A 172 -11.20 -0.99 -17.87
C ARG A 172 -11.73 -2.21 -17.12
N HIS A 173 -12.66 -2.01 -16.17
CA HIS A 173 -13.21 -3.05 -15.28
C HIS A 173 -14.74 -3.09 -15.33
N GLY A 174 -15.34 -2.78 -16.49
CA GLY A 174 -16.81 -2.85 -16.70
C GLY A 174 -17.61 -1.68 -16.15
N GLY A 175 -16.96 -0.64 -15.63
CA GLY A 175 -17.59 0.62 -15.24
C GLY A 175 -17.71 1.61 -16.40
N LEU A 176 -18.12 2.86 -16.09
CA LEU A 176 -18.26 3.90 -17.10
C LEU A 176 -16.88 4.46 -17.50
N PRO A 177 -16.65 4.77 -18.80
CA PRO A 177 -15.43 5.42 -19.25
C PRO A 177 -15.19 6.75 -18.51
N GLY A 178 -13.99 6.95 -18.00
CA GLY A 178 -13.61 8.15 -17.25
C GLY A 178 -14.06 8.17 -15.78
N GLN A 179 -14.75 7.14 -15.31
CA GLN A 179 -15.01 6.94 -13.89
C GLN A 179 -13.72 6.45 -13.22
N GLU A 180 -13.32 7.14 -12.16
CA GLU A 180 -12.13 6.80 -11.37
C GLU A 180 -12.52 6.55 -9.92
N ASP A 181 -12.12 5.40 -9.39
CA ASP A 181 -12.35 5.03 -8.00
C ASP A 181 -11.03 4.79 -7.27
N LYS A 182 -10.98 5.18 -6.00
CA LYS A 182 -9.82 4.97 -5.14
C LYS A 182 -9.79 3.55 -4.60
N ILE A 183 -8.66 2.83 -4.80
CA ILE A 183 -8.45 1.50 -4.28
C ILE A 183 -7.52 1.47 -3.07
N ALA A 184 -6.57 2.42 -3.00
CA ALA A 184 -5.66 2.53 -1.87
C ALA A 184 -5.51 3.99 -1.41
N ALA A 185 -5.49 4.19 -0.11
CA ALA A 185 -5.24 5.49 0.51
C ALA A 185 -3.84 5.53 1.13
N ILE A 186 -3.23 6.72 1.11
CA ILE A 186 -1.95 7.00 1.76
C ILE A 186 -2.15 8.18 2.71
N GLY A 187 -1.76 8.00 3.96
CA GLY A 187 -1.79 9.06 4.94
C GLY A 187 -0.69 8.83 5.97
N VAL A 188 0.31 9.71 5.99
CA VAL A 188 1.45 9.62 6.90
C VAL A 188 1.50 10.79 7.86
N ARG A 189 2.16 10.59 8.98
CA ARG A 189 2.59 11.61 9.91
C ARG A 189 4.09 11.46 10.13
N LEU A 190 4.79 12.55 10.41
CA LEU A 190 6.18 12.51 10.84
C LEU A 190 6.34 13.03 12.26
N ARG A 191 7.15 12.32 13.05
CA ARG A 191 7.60 12.77 14.35
C ARG A 191 9.12 12.59 14.42
N ARG A 192 9.85 13.70 14.55
CA ARG A 192 11.33 13.70 14.56
C ARG A 192 11.92 12.97 13.34
N TRP A 193 11.30 13.14 12.17
CA TRP A 193 11.66 12.51 10.90
C TRP A 193 11.45 10.99 10.82
N VAL A 194 10.80 10.39 11.79
CA VAL A 194 10.31 9.01 11.69
C VAL A 194 8.85 9.05 11.26
N SER A 195 8.51 8.26 10.24
CA SER A 195 7.14 8.14 9.74
C SER A 195 6.32 7.22 10.63
N PHE A 196 5.01 7.48 10.69
CA PHE A 196 4.02 6.55 11.20
C PHE A 196 2.66 6.76 10.52
N HIS A 197 1.72 5.85 10.73
CA HIS A 197 0.65 5.53 9.79
C HIS A 197 1.22 5.00 8.48
N GLY A 198 0.59 5.19 7.33
CA GLY A 198 1.11 4.65 6.09
C GLY A 198 0.06 4.50 5.00
N VAL A 199 -0.31 3.26 4.66
CA VAL A 199 -1.16 2.93 3.53
C VAL A 199 -2.37 2.09 3.96
N SER A 200 -3.44 2.13 3.18
CA SER A 200 -4.52 1.14 3.28
C SER A 200 -4.93 0.69 1.88
N LEU A 201 -5.07 -0.61 1.69
CA LEU A 201 -5.47 -1.25 0.44
C LEU A 201 -6.79 -1.99 0.64
N ASN A 202 -7.77 -1.66 -0.19
CA ASN A 202 -9.05 -2.33 -0.19
C ASN A 202 -8.94 -3.66 -0.94
N ILE A 203 -8.97 -4.77 -0.20
CA ILE A 203 -9.00 -6.13 -0.76
C ILE A 203 -10.45 -6.52 -1.05
N CYS A 204 -11.26 -6.59 -0.01
CA CYS A 204 -12.67 -6.96 -0.09
C CYS A 204 -13.53 -6.37 1.05
N PRO A 205 -13.33 -5.10 1.46
CA PRO A 205 -14.19 -4.52 2.48
C PRO A 205 -15.63 -4.35 1.97
N ASP A 206 -16.57 -4.20 2.88
CA ASP A 206 -17.90 -3.71 2.53
C ASP A 206 -17.80 -2.22 2.16
N LEU A 207 -17.89 -1.94 0.85
CA LEU A 207 -17.74 -0.58 0.33
C LEU A 207 -18.87 0.35 0.76
N SER A 208 -20.05 -0.17 1.13
CA SER A 208 -21.16 0.65 1.66
C SER A 208 -20.81 1.31 3.01
N HIS A 209 -19.76 0.85 3.65
CA HIS A 209 -19.25 1.46 4.88
C HIS A 209 -18.66 2.86 4.64
N TYR A 210 -18.23 3.17 3.43
CA TYR A 210 -17.79 4.51 3.05
C TYR A 210 -18.94 5.54 2.91
N ASP A 211 -20.22 5.10 2.80
CA ASP A 211 -21.37 5.99 2.63
C ASP A 211 -21.60 6.94 3.83
N GLY A 212 -21.01 6.63 4.99
CA GLY A 212 -21.09 7.49 6.17
C GLY A 212 -20.11 8.66 6.19
N ILE A 213 -19.27 8.81 5.16
CA ILE A 213 -18.29 9.88 5.01
C ILE A 213 -18.21 10.34 3.57
N VAL A 214 -17.67 11.54 3.32
CA VAL A 214 -17.16 11.95 2.00
C VAL A 214 -15.67 11.57 1.95
N PRO A 215 -15.30 10.45 1.29
CA PRO A 215 -13.91 10.02 1.27
C PRO A 215 -13.06 11.04 0.53
N CYS A 216 -11.99 11.53 1.17
CA CYS A 216 -11.06 12.50 0.58
C CYS A 216 -11.69 13.85 0.15
N GLY A 217 -12.84 14.26 0.75
CA GLY A 217 -13.51 15.52 0.43
C GLY A 217 -14.00 15.65 -1.02
N ILE A 218 -14.03 14.56 -1.79
CA ILE A 218 -14.37 14.58 -3.21
C ILE A 218 -15.59 13.67 -3.46
N SER A 219 -16.76 14.27 -3.53
CA SER A 219 -18.03 13.56 -3.79
C SER A 219 -18.16 13.00 -5.22
N GLN A 220 -17.25 13.34 -6.13
CA GLN A 220 -17.31 12.97 -7.56
C GLN A 220 -16.61 11.64 -7.87
N HIS A 221 -15.90 11.04 -6.92
CA HIS A 221 -15.15 9.79 -7.09
C HIS A 221 -15.57 8.76 -6.08
N GLY A 222 -15.66 7.52 -6.52
CA GLY A 222 -15.97 6.38 -5.68
C GLY A 222 -14.75 5.77 -5.00
N VAL A 223 -15.03 4.69 -4.28
CA VAL A 223 -14.03 3.76 -3.76
C VAL A 223 -14.26 2.40 -4.38
N THR A 224 -13.19 1.62 -4.55
CA THR A 224 -13.24 0.27 -5.09
C THR A 224 -12.34 -0.67 -4.27
N SER A 225 -12.35 -1.95 -4.61
CA SER A 225 -11.53 -2.98 -4.00
C SER A 225 -11.08 -4.00 -5.05
N LEU A 226 -10.11 -4.86 -4.73
CA LEU A 226 -9.73 -5.97 -5.61
C LEU A 226 -10.95 -6.82 -5.98
N ARG A 227 -11.76 -7.19 -4.99
CA ARG A 227 -13.00 -7.98 -5.22
C ARG A 227 -14.00 -7.27 -6.13
N ASP A 228 -14.22 -5.98 -5.94
CA ASP A 228 -15.12 -5.17 -6.76
C ASP A 228 -14.63 -5.03 -8.21
N LEU A 229 -13.32 -5.15 -8.44
CA LEU A 229 -12.69 -5.21 -9.77
C LEU A 229 -12.68 -6.62 -10.37
N GLY A 230 -13.27 -7.62 -9.70
CA GLY A 230 -13.32 -9.01 -10.15
C GLY A 230 -12.07 -9.82 -9.85
N VAL A 231 -11.19 -9.34 -8.97
CA VAL A 231 -9.99 -10.05 -8.52
C VAL A 231 -10.30 -10.79 -7.23
N ASP A 232 -10.22 -12.12 -7.27
CA ASP A 232 -10.40 -12.98 -6.10
C ASP A 232 -9.02 -13.27 -5.46
N ALA A 233 -8.59 -12.35 -4.59
CA ALA A 233 -7.34 -12.45 -3.84
C ALA A 233 -7.64 -12.58 -2.34
N THR A 234 -6.93 -13.47 -1.67
CA THR A 234 -6.96 -13.59 -0.20
C THR A 234 -6.11 -12.49 0.46
N VAL A 235 -6.28 -12.28 1.76
CA VAL A 235 -5.44 -11.35 2.52
C VAL A 235 -3.98 -11.82 2.50
N GLU A 236 -3.77 -13.13 2.58
CA GLU A 236 -2.45 -13.78 2.54
C GLU A 236 -1.74 -13.57 1.20
N ASP A 237 -2.45 -13.70 0.08
CA ASP A 237 -1.90 -13.42 -1.26
C ASP A 237 -1.43 -11.96 -1.35
N VAL A 238 -2.24 -11.06 -0.81
CA VAL A 238 -1.93 -9.61 -0.79
C VAL A 238 -0.75 -9.31 0.13
N ASP A 239 -0.63 -9.98 1.29
CA ASP A 239 0.49 -9.81 2.20
C ASP A 239 1.82 -10.22 1.56
N ILE A 240 1.84 -11.32 0.80
CA ILE A 240 3.01 -11.77 0.05
C ILE A 240 3.39 -10.72 -1.00
N ALA A 241 2.43 -10.28 -1.81
CA ALA A 241 2.66 -9.28 -2.85
C ALA A 241 3.11 -7.94 -2.26
N LEU A 242 2.54 -7.50 -1.13
CA LEU A 242 2.95 -6.29 -0.42
C LEU A 242 4.40 -6.37 0.05
N LYS A 243 4.82 -7.51 0.61
CA LYS A 243 6.18 -7.69 1.09
C LYS A 243 7.20 -7.63 -0.05
N GLU A 244 6.98 -8.39 -1.12
CA GLU A 244 7.87 -8.44 -2.28
C GLU A 244 7.98 -7.10 -3.00
N SER A 245 6.83 -6.41 -3.18
CA SER A 245 6.78 -5.08 -3.77
C SER A 245 7.49 -4.04 -2.91
N PHE A 246 7.36 -4.13 -1.57
CA PHE A 246 8.06 -3.25 -0.65
C PHE A 246 9.58 -3.40 -0.79
N GLU A 247 10.08 -4.63 -0.80
CA GLU A 247 11.50 -4.90 -0.97
C GLU A 247 12.02 -4.33 -2.29
N THR A 248 11.25 -4.48 -3.36
CA THR A 248 11.57 -3.95 -4.69
C THR A 248 11.61 -2.43 -4.71
N VAL A 249 10.54 -1.76 -4.25
CA VAL A 249 10.40 -0.30 -4.34
C VAL A 249 11.33 0.44 -3.39
N PHE A 250 11.46 -0.06 -2.17
CA PHE A 250 12.31 0.58 -1.16
C PHE A 250 13.78 0.15 -1.22
N GLY A 251 14.10 -0.88 -2.01
CA GLY A 251 15.44 -1.45 -2.10
C GLY A 251 15.94 -1.95 -0.73
N ARG A 252 15.05 -2.52 0.08
CA ARG A 252 15.32 -2.94 1.46
C ARG A 252 14.85 -4.36 1.67
N SER A 253 15.72 -5.21 2.20
CA SER A 253 15.31 -6.53 2.70
C SER A 253 14.41 -6.39 3.93
N THR A 254 13.54 -7.36 4.12
CA THR A 254 12.67 -7.45 5.30
C THR A 254 13.02 -8.68 6.13
N VAL A 255 12.74 -8.62 7.42
CA VAL A 255 12.89 -9.75 8.36
C VAL A 255 11.62 -9.92 9.18
N ILE A 256 11.16 -11.15 9.28
CA ILE A 256 10.03 -11.48 10.17
C ILE A 256 10.60 -11.69 11.57
N PRO A 257 10.11 -10.95 12.60
CA PRO A 257 10.61 -11.13 13.96
C PRO A 257 10.37 -12.56 14.43
N THR A 258 11.40 -13.21 14.95
CA THR A 258 11.27 -14.52 15.60
C THR A 258 10.73 -14.30 17.00
N GLY A 259 9.46 -14.66 17.26
CA GLY A 259 8.92 -14.71 18.62
C GLY A 259 7.66 -13.91 18.91
N VAL A 260 6.93 -13.46 17.90
CA VAL A 260 5.59 -12.87 18.04
C VAL A 260 4.59 -13.82 17.36
N SER A 261 4.01 -14.72 18.15
CA SER A 261 2.84 -15.53 17.78
C SER A 261 1.58 -14.86 18.32
#